data_f5581f577c2f8506960a902b9c3c9c56
#
_entry.id   f5581f577c2f8506960a902b9c3c9c56
#
_cell.length_a   1.000
_cell.length_b   1.000
_cell.length_c   1.000
_cell.angle_alpha   90.00
_cell.angle_beta   90.00
_cell.angle_gamma   90.00
#
_symmetry.space_group_name_H-M   'P 1'
#
loop_
_entity.id
_entity.type
_entity.pdbx_description
1 polymer ?
#
loop_
_entity_poly.entity_id
_entity_poly.type
_entity_poly.pdbx_seq_one_letter_code
_entity_poly.pdbx_strand_id
1 'polypeptide(L)'
;MKKLTSSLSLIVLVVLAIWQYFTDSTKTKNQSPSPVIEQTKQTKASEPKFEPQFETKRTDSEKSAVKNPNVFANYDVIMRDDPIGQNAKAPVDYYMLALSWSPGFCDIQREKYGNQLPFSSQYQCGSNRTLGWVVHGLWPQNANALSVTDHPRFCKGDLPALPKDLLARYLSISPGEQLLQGEWEKHGSCAFDSAQQYFA
;
A
#
# COMPACT_ATOMS: atom_id res chain seq x y z
N MET A 1 -26.16 -16.86 54.31
CA MET A 1 -25.86 -17.45 53.01
C MET A 1 -26.87 -17.07 51.92
N LYS A 2 -27.41 -15.84 51.88
CA LYS A 2 -28.43 -15.39 50.88
C LYS A 2 -28.00 -14.24 49.99
N LYS A 3 -26.73 -13.79 50.03
CA LYS A 3 -26.26 -12.63 49.23
C LYS A 3 -25.38 -13.01 48.03
N LEU A 4 -24.98 -14.27 47.85
CA LEU A 4 -24.12 -14.69 46.74
C LEU A 4 -24.85 -15.01 45.43
N THR A 5 -26.14 -15.39 45.52
CA THR A 5 -26.92 -15.78 44.34
C THR A 5 -27.40 -14.63 43.47
N SER A 6 -27.54 -13.41 44.06
CA SER A 6 -28.00 -12.22 43.33
C SER A 6 -26.90 -11.65 42.39
N SER A 7 -25.64 -11.75 42.81
CA SER A 7 -24.50 -11.19 42.01
C SER A 7 -24.21 -12.05 40.76
N LEU A 8 -24.35 -13.37 40.88
CA LEU A 8 -24.13 -14.29 39.75
C LEU A 8 -25.16 -14.11 38.64
N SER A 9 -26.44 -13.88 39.04
CA SER A 9 -27.54 -13.67 38.09
C SER A 9 -27.36 -12.37 37.28
N LEU A 10 -26.82 -11.31 37.90
CA LEU A 10 -26.58 -10.04 37.24
C LEU A 10 -25.44 -10.12 36.21
N ILE A 11 -24.38 -10.86 36.51
CA ILE A 11 -23.26 -11.09 35.60
C ILE A 11 -23.70 -11.86 34.36
N VAL A 12 -24.52 -12.90 34.54
CA VAL A 12 -25.06 -13.69 33.41
C VAL A 12 -25.93 -12.85 32.49
N LEU A 13 -26.76 -11.95 33.03
CA LEU A 13 -27.60 -11.06 32.22
C LEU A 13 -26.77 -10.04 31.44
N VAL A 14 -25.70 -9.50 32.03
CA VAL A 14 -24.78 -8.57 31.32
C VAL A 14 -24.03 -9.28 30.20
N VAL A 15 -23.58 -10.50 30.42
CA VAL A 15 -22.87 -11.28 29.36
C VAL A 15 -23.83 -11.62 28.23
N LEU A 16 -25.07 -11.97 28.51
CA LEU A 16 -26.08 -12.26 27.48
C LEU A 16 -26.45 -11.00 26.68
N ALA A 17 -26.57 -9.84 27.33
CA ALA A 17 -26.81 -8.56 26.63
C ALA A 17 -25.67 -8.15 25.71
N ILE A 18 -24.43 -8.35 26.14
CA ILE A 18 -23.24 -8.10 25.31
C ILE A 18 -23.24 -9.07 24.11
N TRP A 19 -23.55 -10.32 24.31
CA TRP A 19 -23.57 -11.31 23.23
C TRP A 19 -24.68 -10.99 22.19
N GLN A 20 -25.87 -10.56 22.62
CA GLN A 20 -26.94 -10.11 21.72
C GLN A 20 -26.53 -8.85 20.93
N TYR A 21 -25.86 -7.91 21.57
CA TYR A 21 -25.37 -6.71 20.87
C TYR A 21 -24.38 -7.05 19.73
N PHE A 22 -23.46 -8.00 19.94
CA PHE A 22 -22.53 -8.44 18.91
C PHE A 22 -23.19 -9.26 17.80
N THR A 23 -24.21 -10.06 18.10
CA THR A 23 -24.91 -10.84 17.07
C THR A 23 -25.87 -10.01 16.22
N ASP A 24 -26.40 -8.92 16.75
CA ASP A 24 -27.29 -8.01 15.99
C ASP A 24 -26.50 -7.07 15.06
N SER A 25 -25.27 -6.70 15.46
CA SER A 25 -24.37 -5.90 14.61
C SER A 25 -23.92 -6.62 13.33
N THR A 26 -24.02 -7.93 13.25
CA THR A 26 -23.66 -8.72 12.06
C THR A 26 -24.79 -8.83 11.03
N LYS A 27 -26.04 -8.50 11.40
CA LYS A 27 -27.20 -8.62 10.49
C LYS A 27 -27.49 -7.40 9.61
N THR A 28 -26.84 -6.25 9.85
CA THR A 28 -27.18 -5.00 9.16
C THR A 28 -26.24 -4.64 8.01
N LYS A 29 -25.38 -5.55 7.53
CA LYS A 29 -24.40 -5.28 6.46
C LYS A 29 -24.60 -6.05 5.16
N ASN A 30 -25.85 -6.32 4.76
CA ASN A 30 -26.09 -6.89 3.41
C ASN A 30 -27.29 -6.21 2.76
N GLN A 31 -27.11 -4.93 2.36
CA GLN A 31 -27.87 -4.31 1.26
C GLN A 31 -27.09 -3.12 0.74
N SER A 32 -26.21 -3.36 -0.22
CA SER A 32 -25.70 -2.35 -1.14
C SER A 32 -26.51 -2.45 -2.43
N PRO A 33 -27.14 -1.39 -2.92
CA PRO A 33 -27.83 -1.42 -4.20
C PRO A 33 -26.81 -1.49 -5.33
N SER A 34 -26.93 -2.49 -6.19
CA SER A 34 -26.19 -2.59 -7.43
C SER A 34 -26.57 -1.43 -8.36
N PRO A 35 -25.62 -0.73 -8.98
CA PRO A 35 -25.92 0.21 -10.03
C PRO A 35 -26.37 -0.54 -11.29
N VAL A 36 -27.55 -0.20 -11.77
CA VAL A 36 -28.06 -0.61 -13.09
C VAL A 36 -27.15 0.01 -14.15
N ILE A 37 -26.41 -0.82 -14.88
CA ILE A 37 -25.63 -0.38 -16.04
C ILE A 37 -26.57 -0.34 -17.23
N GLU A 38 -26.98 0.85 -17.64
CA GLU A 38 -27.66 1.13 -18.89
C GLU A 38 -26.64 0.96 -20.03
N GLN A 39 -26.87 -0.01 -20.89
CA GLN A 39 -26.02 -0.29 -22.06
C GLN A 39 -26.20 0.85 -23.09
N THR A 40 -25.31 1.80 -23.09
CA THR A 40 -25.21 2.78 -24.18
C THR A 40 -24.37 2.21 -25.31
N LYS A 41 -24.98 2.17 -26.47
CA LYS A 41 -24.47 1.70 -27.76
C LYS A 41 -23.13 2.34 -28.10
N GLN A 42 -22.09 1.52 -28.26
CA GLN A 42 -20.74 1.96 -28.68
C GLN A 42 -20.79 2.55 -30.09
N THR A 43 -20.52 3.84 -30.16
CA THR A 43 -20.11 4.51 -31.41
C THR A 43 -18.58 4.44 -31.46
N LYS A 44 -18.08 3.84 -32.53
CA LYS A 44 -16.67 3.66 -32.84
C LYS A 44 -16.00 5.02 -33.03
N ALA A 45 -15.33 5.54 -32.01
CA ALA A 45 -14.49 6.71 -32.09
C ALA A 45 -13.02 6.27 -32.18
N SER A 46 -12.33 6.83 -33.16
CA SER A 46 -10.91 6.65 -33.44
C SER A 46 -10.03 6.98 -32.23
N GLU A 47 -9.09 6.10 -31.90
CA GLU A 47 -8.05 6.30 -30.88
C GLU A 47 -7.25 7.57 -31.14
N PRO A 48 -7.12 8.48 -30.18
CA PRO A 48 -6.08 9.48 -30.23
C PRO A 48 -4.75 8.83 -29.88
N LYS A 49 -3.83 8.82 -30.83
CA LYS A 49 -2.44 8.44 -30.66
C LYS A 49 -1.79 9.43 -29.72
N PHE A 50 -1.72 9.08 -28.44
CA PHE A 50 -1.04 9.88 -27.43
C PHE A 50 0.45 9.54 -27.48
N GLU A 51 1.23 10.41 -28.11
CA GLU A 51 2.68 10.37 -28.12
C GLU A 51 3.15 11.26 -26.94
N PRO A 52 3.76 10.72 -25.89
CA PRO A 52 4.25 11.54 -24.80
C PRO A 52 5.54 12.23 -25.22
N GLN A 53 5.44 13.46 -25.69
CA GLN A 53 6.61 14.36 -25.75
C GLN A 53 6.93 14.83 -24.32
N PHE A 54 7.76 14.08 -23.65
CA PHE A 54 8.40 14.52 -22.42
C PHE A 54 9.74 15.18 -22.80
N GLU A 55 9.72 16.42 -23.23
CA GLU A 55 10.91 17.26 -23.26
C GLU A 55 11.25 17.68 -21.82
N THR A 56 12.10 16.91 -21.18
CA THR A 56 12.72 17.28 -19.91
C THR A 56 13.72 18.41 -20.14
N LYS A 57 13.28 19.64 -19.94
CA LYS A 57 14.20 20.74 -19.69
C LYS A 57 14.84 20.51 -18.32
N ARG A 58 15.98 19.80 -18.31
CA ARG A 58 16.80 19.63 -17.13
C ARG A 58 17.31 21.00 -16.68
N THR A 59 16.73 21.54 -15.64
CA THR A 59 17.33 22.62 -14.89
C THR A 59 18.36 22.03 -13.94
N ASP A 60 19.53 22.64 -13.87
CA ASP A 60 20.71 22.22 -13.07
C ASP A 60 20.50 22.16 -11.56
N SER A 61 19.26 22.29 -11.11
CA SER A 61 18.83 22.21 -9.71
C SER A 61 18.73 20.77 -9.17
N GLU A 62 18.71 19.74 -10.03
CA GLU A 62 18.57 18.34 -9.57
C GLU A 62 19.87 17.70 -9.07
N LYS A 63 21.02 18.34 -9.29
CA LYS A 63 22.32 17.80 -8.87
C LYS A 63 22.63 17.93 -7.37
N SER A 64 21.80 18.64 -6.61
CA SER A 64 22.07 18.91 -5.19
C SER A 64 21.33 18.00 -4.19
N ALA A 65 20.47 17.11 -4.63
CA ALA A 65 19.50 16.43 -3.74
C ALA A 65 20.01 15.16 -3.05
N VAL A 66 21.15 14.58 -3.42
CA VAL A 66 21.59 13.31 -2.82
C VAL A 66 23.04 13.41 -2.35
N LYS A 67 23.26 14.15 -1.25
CA LYS A 67 24.57 14.16 -0.55
C LYS A 67 24.51 13.57 0.86
N ASN A 68 23.44 12.86 1.25
CA ASN A 68 23.42 12.19 2.54
C ASN A 68 23.70 10.68 2.33
N PRO A 69 24.89 10.17 2.67
CA PRO A 69 25.23 8.76 2.47
C PRO A 69 24.37 7.80 3.31
N ASN A 70 23.59 8.30 4.25
CA ASN A 70 22.71 7.49 5.11
C ASN A 70 21.29 7.29 4.53
N VAL A 71 20.93 7.91 3.41
CA VAL A 71 19.60 7.79 2.80
C VAL A 71 19.26 6.35 2.38
N PHE A 72 20.27 5.55 2.08
CA PHE A 72 20.09 4.18 1.58
C PHE A 72 20.58 3.11 2.55
N ALA A 73 20.57 3.37 3.85
CA ALA A 73 20.94 2.36 4.84
C ALA A 73 19.75 1.42 5.10
N ASN A 74 19.98 0.12 4.91
CA ASN A 74 19.05 -0.97 5.30
C ASN A 74 17.62 -0.83 4.75
N TYR A 75 17.49 -0.73 3.43
CA TYR A 75 16.19 -0.65 2.74
C TYR A 75 15.72 -2.00 2.19
N ASP A 76 16.49 -3.05 2.36
CA ASP A 76 16.13 -4.39 1.90
C ASP A 76 14.89 -4.92 2.62
N VAL A 77 14.07 -5.69 1.89
CA VAL A 77 12.83 -6.28 2.40
C VAL A 77 12.99 -7.80 2.40
N ILE A 78 12.83 -8.40 3.56
CA ILE A 78 12.97 -9.85 3.71
C ILE A 78 11.58 -10.48 3.64
N MET A 79 11.30 -11.25 2.59
CA MET A 79 9.99 -11.86 2.34
C MET A 79 9.46 -12.68 3.51
N ARG A 80 10.32 -13.44 4.19
CA ARG A 80 9.93 -14.28 5.34
C ARG A 80 9.40 -13.50 6.54
N ASP A 81 9.70 -12.19 6.61
CA ASP A 81 9.27 -11.32 7.71
C ASP A 81 7.91 -10.67 7.39
N ASP A 82 7.36 -10.89 6.19
CA ASP A 82 6.02 -10.43 5.82
C ASP A 82 4.96 -11.41 6.38
N PRO A 83 4.04 -10.94 7.24
CA PRO A 83 3.06 -11.80 7.91
C PRO A 83 2.02 -12.42 6.96
N ILE A 84 1.87 -11.87 5.74
CA ILE A 84 0.95 -12.39 4.73
C ILE A 84 1.63 -13.48 3.89
N GLY A 85 2.94 -13.37 3.68
CA GLY A 85 3.75 -14.34 2.96
C GLY A 85 3.59 -14.28 1.43
N GLN A 86 4.01 -15.37 0.79
CA GLN A 86 4.10 -15.51 -0.66
C GLN A 86 2.83 -16.10 -1.26
N ASN A 87 2.40 -15.58 -2.41
CA ASN A 87 1.47 -16.24 -3.32
C ASN A 87 1.88 -16.00 -4.78
N ALA A 88 2.79 -16.82 -5.29
CA ALA A 88 3.31 -16.72 -6.65
C ALA A 88 2.41 -17.37 -7.71
N LYS A 89 1.34 -18.09 -7.31
CA LYS A 89 0.46 -18.82 -8.22
C LYS A 89 -0.86 -18.12 -8.49
N ALA A 90 -1.18 -17.06 -7.76
CA ALA A 90 -2.39 -16.30 -7.98
C ALA A 90 -2.36 -15.65 -9.37
N PRO A 91 -3.49 -15.63 -10.09
CA PRO A 91 -3.58 -14.95 -11.38
C PRO A 91 -3.46 -13.44 -11.22
N VAL A 92 -3.04 -12.78 -12.30
CA VAL A 92 -3.07 -11.33 -12.43
C VAL A 92 -4.17 -10.97 -13.41
N ASP A 93 -5.31 -10.51 -12.90
CA ASP A 93 -6.48 -10.19 -13.72
C ASP A 93 -6.61 -8.68 -13.97
N TYR A 94 -6.15 -7.86 -13.03
CA TYR A 94 -6.15 -6.40 -13.14
C TYR A 94 -5.06 -5.78 -12.27
N TYR A 95 -4.88 -4.47 -12.39
CA TYR A 95 -3.95 -3.69 -11.59
C TYR A 95 -4.68 -2.65 -10.77
N MET A 96 -4.26 -2.47 -9.51
CA MET A 96 -4.73 -1.41 -8.63
C MET A 96 -3.59 -0.43 -8.37
N LEU A 97 -3.78 0.83 -8.78
CA LEU A 97 -2.87 1.91 -8.41
C LEU A 97 -3.20 2.37 -6.99
N ALA A 98 -2.27 2.16 -6.06
CA ALA A 98 -2.39 2.60 -4.68
C ALA A 98 -1.70 3.95 -4.48
N LEU A 99 -2.43 4.91 -3.91
CA LEU A 99 -1.92 6.23 -3.56
C LEU A 99 -1.96 6.43 -2.05
N SER A 100 -0.98 7.14 -1.51
CA SER A 100 -0.92 7.53 -0.10
C SER A 100 -0.95 9.04 0.05
N TRP A 101 -1.71 9.53 1.06
CA TRP A 101 -1.72 10.93 1.46
C TRP A 101 -0.62 11.19 2.48
N SER A 102 0.49 11.81 2.04
CA SER A 102 1.68 12.02 2.86
C SER A 102 1.46 12.78 4.16
N PRO A 103 0.66 13.87 4.22
CA PRO A 103 0.43 14.55 5.49
C PRO A 103 -0.16 13.63 6.55
N GLY A 104 -1.21 12.85 6.20
CA GLY A 104 -1.82 11.90 7.14
C GLY A 104 -0.87 10.79 7.58
N PHE A 105 -0.08 10.24 6.66
CA PHE A 105 0.97 9.29 7.01
C PHE A 105 1.99 9.91 7.97
N CYS A 106 2.46 11.12 7.68
CA CYS A 106 3.47 11.78 8.50
C CYS A 106 2.96 12.17 9.88
N ASP A 107 1.68 12.51 10.02
CA ASP A 107 1.08 12.79 11.31
C ASP A 107 1.06 11.53 12.19
N ILE A 108 0.69 10.38 11.64
CA ILE A 108 0.76 9.08 12.32
C ILE A 108 2.21 8.74 12.73
N GLN A 109 3.18 8.99 11.85
CA GLN A 109 4.60 8.75 12.19
C GLN A 109 5.08 9.65 13.32
N ARG A 110 4.70 10.92 13.32
CA ARG A 110 5.05 11.88 14.39
C ARG A 110 4.36 11.55 15.71
N GLU A 111 3.10 11.12 15.67
CA GLU A 111 2.39 10.66 16.87
C GLU A 111 3.09 9.46 17.50
N LYS A 112 3.53 8.51 16.69
CA LYS A 112 4.17 7.28 17.18
C LYS A 112 5.61 7.47 17.65
N TYR A 113 6.39 8.29 16.97
CA TYR A 113 7.84 8.38 17.15
C TYR A 113 8.32 9.78 17.62
N GLY A 114 7.43 10.77 17.74
CA GLY A 114 7.78 12.14 18.05
C GLY A 114 8.72 12.74 16.98
N ASN A 115 9.77 13.42 17.47
CA ASN A 115 10.77 14.04 16.60
C ASN A 115 11.86 13.06 16.10
N GLN A 116 11.81 11.80 16.55
CA GLN A 116 12.77 10.76 16.17
C GLN A 116 12.16 9.82 15.13
N LEU A 117 11.79 10.36 13.99
CA LEU A 117 11.23 9.57 12.89
C LEU A 117 12.17 8.44 12.47
N PRO A 118 11.61 7.22 12.20
CA PRO A 118 12.37 6.13 11.62
C PRO A 118 13.06 6.56 10.33
N PHE A 119 14.21 5.99 10.05
CA PHE A 119 14.96 6.29 8.83
C PHE A 119 14.09 6.17 7.57
N SER A 120 13.29 5.11 7.47
CA SER A 120 12.35 4.86 6.36
C SER A 120 11.30 5.96 6.13
N SER A 121 11.00 6.77 7.15
CA SER A 121 10.02 7.87 7.07
C SER A 121 10.67 9.24 6.91
N GLN A 122 11.99 9.36 7.07
CA GLN A 122 12.68 10.65 7.07
C GLN A 122 12.60 11.36 5.73
N TYR A 123 12.69 10.62 4.62
CA TYR A 123 12.58 11.22 3.29
C TYR A 123 11.20 11.84 3.07
N GLN A 124 10.13 11.15 3.46
CA GLN A 124 8.75 11.59 3.27
C GLN A 124 8.30 12.64 4.28
N CYS A 125 8.70 12.48 5.55
CA CYS A 125 8.15 13.24 6.68
C CYS A 125 9.15 14.21 7.33
N GLY A 126 10.39 14.24 6.85
CA GLY A 126 11.42 15.16 7.35
C GLY A 126 11.07 16.62 7.09
N SER A 127 11.71 17.54 7.85
CA SER A 127 11.33 18.95 8.00
C SER A 127 11.32 19.81 6.73
N ASN A 128 11.91 19.33 5.65
CA ASN A 128 12.13 20.15 4.44
C ASN A 128 11.27 19.73 3.24
N ARG A 129 10.26 18.83 3.44
CA ARG A 129 9.44 18.34 2.34
C ARG A 129 7.97 18.47 2.67
N THR A 130 7.21 19.00 1.71
CA THR A 130 5.74 19.02 1.75
C THR A 130 5.25 18.20 0.58
N LEU A 131 5.04 16.91 0.81
CA LEU A 131 4.47 16.01 -0.18
C LEU A 131 2.96 15.89 0.05
N GLY A 132 2.20 15.85 -1.04
CA GLY A 132 0.76 15.58 -1.05
C GLY A 132 0.46 14.11 -1.31
N TRP A 133 -0.25 13.82 -2.39
CA TRP A 133 -0.45 12.47 -2.88
C TRP A 133 0.85 11.92 -3.46
N VAL A 134 1.18 10.70 -3.07
CA VAL A 134 2.35 9.96 -3.56
C VAL A 134 1.92 8.58 -4.01
N VAL A 135 2.67 7.99 -4.92
CA VAL A 135 2.42 6.62 -5.37
C VAL A 135 2.91 5.67 -4.28
N HIS A 136 2.01 4.80 -3.79
CA HIS A 136 2.39 3.68 -2.96
C HIS A 136 2.92 2.56 -3.84
N GLY A 137 2.11 2.11 -4.81
CA GLY A 137 2.54 1.14 -5.79
C GLY A 137 1.45 0.78 -6.80
N LEU A 138 1.83 -0.02 -7.79
CA LEU A 138 0.91 -0.65 -8.74
C LEU A 138 0.82 -2.14 -8.41
N TRP A 139 -0.35 -2.57 -7.94
CA TRP A 139 -0.54 -3.90 -7.38
C TRP A 139 -1.31 -4.81 -8.34
N PRO A 140 -0.69 -5.90 -8.82
CA PRO A 140 -1.41 -6.93 -9.55
C PRO A 140 -2.41 -7.63 -8.63
N GLN A 141 -3.61 -7.88 -9.14
CA GLN A 141 -4.74 -8.36 -8.36
C GLN A 141 -5.40 -9.57 -9.03
N ASN A 142 -5.90 -10.48 -8.21
CA ASN A 142 -6.76 -11.59 -8.60
C ASN A 142 -8.22 -11.15 -8.44
N ALA A 143 -9.03 -11.21 -9.50
CA ALA A 143 -10.44 -10.82 -9.48
C ALA A 143 -11.32 -11.72 -8.59
N ASN A 144 -10.87 -12.94 -8.30
CA ASN A 144 -11.59 -13.91 -7.49
C ASN A 144 -11.07 -13.98 -6.04
N ALA A 145 -10.18 -13.06 -5.63
CA ALA A 145 -9.65 -13.03 -4.28
C ALA A 145 -10.74 -12.72 -3.25
N LEU A 146 -10.77 -13.50 -2.17
CA LEU A 146 -11.66 -13.30 -1.02
C LEU A 146 -10.92 -12.65 0.16
N SER A 147 -9.60 -12.67 0.11
CA SER A 147 -8.73 -12.12 1.14
C SER A 147 -7.44 -11.58 0.54
N VAL A 148 -6.68 -10.82 1.33
CA VAL A 148 -5.39 -10.28 0.90
C VAL A 148 -4.37 -11.37 0.54
N THR A 149 -4.47 -12.56 1.11
CA THR A 149 -3.60 -13.70 0.83
C THR A 149 -3.84 -14.34 -0.54
N ASP A 150 -4.97 -14.05 -1.17
CA ASP A 150 -5.36 -14.64 -2.46
C ASP A 150 -4.83 -13.84 -3.66
N HIS A 151 -4.24 -12.67 -3.42
CA HIS A 151 -3.60 -11.87 -4.44
C HIS A 151 -2.17 -12.33 -4.71
N PRO A 152 -1.61 -12.09 -5.92
CA PRO A 152 -0.22 -12.41 -6.22
C PRO A 152 0.73 -11.57 -5.36
N ARG A 153 1.73 -12.22 -4.76
CA ARG A 153 2.71 -11.60 -3.87
C ARG A 153 4.04 -12.34 -3.94
N PHE A 154 5.15 -11.59 -3.92
CA PHE A 154 6.51 -12.15 -3.90
C PHE A 154 6.72 -13.25 -4.95
N CYS A 155 6.26 -13.02 -6.18
CA CYS A 155 6.21 -14.07 -7.20
C CYS A 155 7.59 -14.61 -7.62
N LYS A 156 8.64 -13.81 -7.44
CA LYS A 156 10.03 -14.21 -7.66
C LYS A 156 10.80 -14.49 -6.38
N GLY A 157 10.10 -14.60 -5.24
CA GLY A 157 10.68 -14.81 -3.93
C GLY A 157 11.36 -13.56 -3.37
N ASP A 158 12.34 -13.80 -2.49
CA ASP A 158 13.19 -12.77 -1.90
C ASP A 158 14.20 -12.30 -2.94
N LEU A 159 14.22 -11.03 -3.27
CA LEU A 159 15.05 -10.48 -4.32
C LEU A 159 16.18 -9.61 -3.74
N PRO A 160 17.32 -9.49 -4.45
CA PRO A 160 18.39 -8.62 -3.99
C PRO A 160 17.95 -7.16 -3.90
N ALA A 161 18.60 -6.43 -2.99
CA ALA A 161 18.41 -4.99 -2.86
C ALA A 161 18.60 -4.27 -4.20
N LEU A 162 17.65 -3.40 -4.53
CA LEU A 162 17.67 -2.63 -5.78
C LEU A 162 18.85 -1.65 -5.83
N PRO A 163 19.38 -1.34 -7.04
CA PRO A 163 20.42 -0.34 -7.18
C PRO A 163 19.97 1.02 -6.64
N LYS A 164 20.85 1.69 -5.90
CA LYS A 164 20.57 2.99 -5.26
C LYS A 164 20.21 4.09 -6.25
N ASP A 165 20.83 4.06 -7.43
CA ASP A 165 20.55 5.01 -8.51
C ASP A 165 19.16 4.81 -9.11
N LEU A 166 18.67 3.58 -9.13
CA LEU A 166 17.28 3.28 -9.52
C LEU A 166 16.31 3.87 -8.50
N LEU A 167 16.51 3.57 -7.20
CA LEU A 167 15.66 4.10 -6.14
C LEU A 167 15.63 5.64 -6.13
N ALA A 168 16.80 6.27 -6.28
CA ALA A 168 16.93 7.73 -6.26
C ALA A 168 16.07 8.44 -7.31
N ARG A 169 15.80 7.80 -8.45
CA ARG A 169 14.97 8.38 -9.53
C ARG A 169 13.50 8.49 -9.13
N TYR A 170 13.03 7.59 -8.27
CA TYR A 170 11.60 7.47 -7.94
C TYR A 170 11.22 7.97 -6.55
N LEU A 171 12.19 8.35 -5.71
CA LEU A 171 11.93 8.87 -4.36
C LEU A 171 11.01 10.09 -4.33
N SER A 172 10.98 10.92 -5.36
CA SER A 172 10.08 12.07 -5.44
C SER A 172 8.62 11.67 -5.66
N ILE A 173 8.38 10.47 -6.19
CA ILE A 173 7.05 9.94 -6.54
C ILE A 173 6.61 8.94 -5.48
N SER A 174 7.51 8.06 -5.06
CA SER A 174 7.33 7.04 -4.01
C SER A 174 8.37 7.25 -2.92
N PRO A 175 8.08 8.05 -1.89
CA PRO A 175 9.08 8.59 -0.98
C PRO A 175 9.50 7.60 0.12
N GLY A 176 10.30 6.61 -0.25
CA GLY A 176 10.88 5.65 0.69
C GLY A 176 11.64 4.55 -0.01
N GLU A 177 12.91 4.36 0.33
CA GLU A 177 13.76 3.33 -0.26
C GLU A 177 13.22 1.93 0.03
N GLN A 178 12.82 1.68 1.29
CA GLN A 178 12.21 0.42 1.70
C GLN A 178 10.82 0.22 1.08
N LEU A 179 10.06 1.30 0.87
CA LEU A 179 8.80 1.25 0.13
C LEU A 179 9.04 0.77 -1.29
N LEU A 180 9.94 1.42 -2.03
CA LEU A 180 10.26 1.06 -3.41
C LEU A 180 10.75 -0.40 -3.53
N GLN A 181 11.66 -0.83 -2.62
CA GLN A 181 12.11 -2.21 -2.57
C GLN A 181 10.95 -3.18 -2.36
N GLY A 182 10.12 -2.93 -1.35
CA GLY A 182 8.97 -3.78 -1.04
C GLY A 182 7.91 -3.82 -2.14
N GLU A 183 7.64 -2.69 -2.79
CA GLU A 183 6.69 -2.63 -3.90
C GLU A 183 7.16 -3.44 -5.10
N TRP A 184 8.45 -3.41 -5.42
CA TRP A 184 9.01 -4.28 -6.43
C TRP A 184 8.89 -5.75 -6.06
N GLU A 185 9.34 -6.15 -4.87
CA GLU A 185 9.34 -7.56 -4.47
C GLU A 185 7.95 -8.14 -4.29
N LYS A 186 7.09 -7.40 -3.58
CA LYS A 186 5.74 -7.88 -3.26
C LYS A 186 4.82 -7.90 -4.47
N HIS A 187 4.91 -6.88 -5.30
CA HIS A 187 3.91 -6.60 -6.32
C HIS A 187 4.50 -6.59 -7.72
N GLY A 188 5.50 -5.79 -7.97
CA GLY A 188 6.09 -5.65 -9.30
C GLY A 188 6.63 -6.95 -9.87
N SER A 189 7.27 -7.77 -9.04
CA SER A 189 7.83 -9.07 -9.43
C SER A 189 6.80 -10.07 -9.97
N CYS A 190 5.52 -9.84 -9.68
CA CYS A 190 4.42 -10.71 -10.13
C CYS A 190 3.93 -10.40 -11.55
N ALA A 191 4.26 -9.23 -12.10
CA ALA A 191 3.70 -8.78 -13.36
C ALA A 191 4.73 -8.19 -14.34
N PHE A 192 5.94 -7.88 -13.84
CA PHE A 192 6.99 -7.26 -14.65
C PHE A 192 8.28 -8.09 -14.59
N ASP A 193 9.06 -8.04 -15.68
CA ASP A 193 10.30 -8.81 -15.77
C ASP A 193 11.42 -8.18 -14.95
N SER A 194 11.42 -6.86 -14.81
CA SER A 194 12.45 -6.10 -14.08
C SER A 194 11.85 -4.93 -13.29
N ALA A 195 12.58 -4.50 -12.27
CA ALA A 195 12.23 -3.32 -11.48
C ALA A 195 12.20 -2.04 -12.34
N GLN A 196 13.07 -1.94 -13.34
CA GLN A 196 13.08 -0.82 -14.28
C GLN A 196 11.76 -0.71 -15.06
N GLN A 197 11.19 -1.83 -15.48
CA GLN A 197 9.90 -1.85 -16.17
C GLN A 197 8.74 -1.53 -15.22
N TYR A 198 8.83 -1.99 -13.97
CA TYR A 198 7.80 -1.73 -12.97
C TYR A 198 7.68 -0.26 -12.60
N PHE A 199 8.81 0.44 -12.48
CA PHE A 199 8.84 1.84 -12.10
C PHE A 199 8.74 2.83 -13.28
N ALA A 200 8.89 2.39 -14.53
CA ALA A 200 8.82 3.25 -15.72
C ALA A 200 7.38 3.66 -16.06
#